data_45be7ff4c379ce19a3d49816372a5440
#
_entry.id   45be7ff4c379ce19a3d49816372a5440
#
_cell.length_a   1.000
_cell.length_b   1.000
_cell.length_c   1.000
_cell.angle_alpha   90.00
_cell.angle_beta   90.00
_cell.angle_gamma   90.00
#
_symmetry.space_group_name_H-M   'P 1'
#
loop_
_entity.id
_entity.type
_entity.pdbx_description
1 polymer ?
#
loop_
_entity_poly.entity_id
_entity_poly.type
_entity_poly.pdbx_seq_one_letter_code
_entity_poly.pdbx_strand_id
1 'polypeptide(L)'
;EILIGLVGSEMCIRDSILNNLKMVNCDGIDPDHCRNVRINNCHIESADDCIVFKTTEKNADLGPCENIVVSNCTLTSTSAAIKFGTESVSDFRNITVTNCVISHTNRGISLMLRDGGNIENVTFANLHINTRMFSDQWWGEAEAICVTAVDRKQGNRAGHIRNVHFENINCSGENGIFLHGSEGNSLEDISFRHIRVDIRKQTAWPIDHWDLRPSEVPGMIPGKVNGFTCVHGKSIRCEDVVIRKDSSMDPWFDQDFCWQDTENVTVVK
;
A
#
# COMPACT_ATOMS: atom_id res chain seq x y z
N GLU A 1 9.32 -24.76 -3.68
CA GLU A 1 9.33 -23.96 -2.43
C GLU A 1 10.57 -23.08 -2.40
N ILE A 2 10.47 -21.87 -2.83
CA ILE A 2 11.55 -20.91 -2.60
C ILE A 2 10.87 -19.70 -1.96
N LEU A 3 10.83 -19.68 -0.63
CA LEU A 3 10.75 -18.46 0.13
C LEU A 3 12.03 -17.67 -0.17
N ILE A 4 11.97 -16.80 -1.16
CA ILE A 4 13.12 -15.93 -1.46
C ILE A 4 13.01 -14.73 -0.53
N GLY A 5 13.27 -14.97 0.75
CA GLY A 5 13.64 -13.91 1.67
C GLY A 5 15.05 -13.45 1.32
N LEU A 6 15.18 -12.28 0.74
CA LEU A 6 16.46 -11.65 0.44
C LEU A 6 16.83 -10.75 1.61
N VAL A 7 17.92 -11.07 2.29
CA VAL A 7 18.38 -10.30 3.45
C VAL A 7 19.72 -9.65 3.12
N GLY A 8 19.77 -8.32 3.19
CA GLY A 8 21.01 -7.55 3.01
C GLY A 8 21.67 -7.67 1.62
N SER A 9 20.93 -8.10 0.60
CA SER A 9 21.47 -8.39 -0.72
C SER A 9 21.44 -7.23 -1.68
N GLU A 10 22.32 -7.26 -2.67
CA GLU A 10 22.23 -6.49 -3.92
C GLU A 10 21.85 -7.45 -5.04
N MET A 11 20.80 -7.17 -5.81
CA MET A 11 20.24 -8.18 -6.71
C MET A 11 19.48 -7.60 -7.91
N CYS A 12 19.45 -8.40 -8.99
CA CYS A 12 18.56 -8.20 -10.12
C CYS A 12 17.68 -9.44 -10.31
N ILE A 13 16.37 -9.28 -10.22
CA ILE A 13 15.39 -10.36 -10.33
C ILE A 13 14.58 -10.18 -11.61
N ARG A 14 14.47 -11.25 -12.40
CA ARG A 14 13.68 -11.32 -13.61
C ARG A 14 13.16 -12.74 -13.78
N ASP A 15 11.92 -13.00 -13.36
CA ASP A 15 11.36 -14.34 -13.36
C ASP A 15 9.84 -14.37 -13.19
N SER A 16 9.27 -15.56 -13.10
CA SER A 16 7.88 -15.77 -12.73
C SER A 16 7.79 -16.56 -11.43
N ILE A 17 6.96 -16.08 -10.52
CA ILE A 17 6.68 -16.71 -9.22
C ILE A 17 5.19 -16.99 -9.16
N LEU A 18 4.81 -18.24 -9.10
CA LEU A 18 3.42 -18.70 -9.05
C LEU A 18 3.20 -19.46 -7.74
N ASN A 19 2.70 -18.77 -6.75
CA ASN A 19 2.38 -19.36 -5.46
C ASN A 19 0.90 -19.76 -5.37
N ASN A 20 0.58 -20.63 -4.44
CA ASN A 20 -0.81 -21.04 -4.19
C ASN A 20 -1.62 -19.88 -3.60
N LEU A 21 -2.61 -19.40 -4.34
CA LEU A 21 -3.49 -18.30 -3.92
C LEU A 21 -4.47 -18.65 -2.77
N LYS A 22 -4.29 -19.75 -2.07
CA LYS A 22 -5.13 -20.19 -0.95
C LYS A 22 -4.38 -20.34 0.37
N MET A 23 -3.07 -20.14 0.38
CA MET A 23 -2.24 -20.30 1.58
C MET A 23 -1.73 -18.96 2.06
N VAL A 24 -1.79 -18.74 3.37
CA VAL A 24 -1.19 -17.57 4.03
C VAL A 24 0.34 -17.67 4.05
N ASN A 25 1.02 -16.54 4.19
CA ASN A 25 2.49 -16.43 4.22
C ASN A 25 3.16 -17.05 2.99
N CYS A 26 2.53 -16.88 1.83
CA CYS A 26 3.07 -17.27 0.53
C CYS A 26 3.43 -16.00 -0.25
N ASP A 27 4.33 -15.19 0.30
CA ASP A 27 4.83 -13.99 -0.35
C ASP A 27 5.64 -14.35 -1.63
N GLY A 28 5.72 -13.41 -2.56
CA GLY A 28 6.51 -13.59 -3.77
C GLY A 28 7.99 -13.26 -3.57
N ILE A 29 8.30 -11.99 -3.34
CA ILE A 29 9.66 -11.47 -3.15
C ILE A 29 9.69 -10.56 -1.94
N ASP A 30 10.52 -10.90 -0.94
CA ASP A 30 10.67 -10.18 0.32
C ASP A 30 12.06 -9.56 0.47
N PRO A 31 12.34 -8.37 -0.06
CA PRO A 31 13.58 -7.66 0.23
C PRO A 31 13.59 -7.16 1.68
N ASP A 32 14.32 -7.84 2.56
CA ASP A 32 14.48 -7.47 3.97
C ASP A 32 15.85 -6.82 4.19
N HIS A 33 15.91 -5.54 4.55
CA HIS A 33 17.13 -4.74 4.68
C HIS A 33 18.02 -4.75 3.42
N CYS A 34 17.44 -4.94 2.24
CA CYS A 34 18.18 -5.03 0.98
C CYS A 34 18.51 -3.67 0.38
N ARG A 35 19.58 -3.60 -0.39
CA ARG A 35 20.01 -2.39 -1.10
C ARG A 35 20.30 -2.67 -2.56
N ASN A 36 20.15 -1.65 -3.41
CA ASN A 36 20.49 -1.71 -4.83
C ASN A 36 19.81 -2.85 -5.59
N VAL A 37 18.55 -3.16 -5.24
CA VAL A 37 17.76 -4.25 -5.83
C VAL A 37 17.03 -3.79 -7.09
N ARG A 38 17.00 -4.64 -8.10
CA ARG A 38 16.18 -4.45 -9.29
C ARG A 38 15.29 -5.66 -9.49
N ILE A 39 13.96 -5.43 -9.47
CA ILE A 39 12.92 -6.42 -9.75
C ILE A 39 12.23 -5.98 -11.04
N ASN A 40 12.43 -6.72 -12.12
CA ASN A 40 11.90 -6.28 -13.40
C ASN A 40 11.45 -7.43 -14.31
N ASN A 41 10.43 -7.15 -15.11
CA ASN A 41 9.84 -8.12 -16.04
C ASN A 41 9.40 -9.43 -15.33
N CYS A 42 8.86 -9.32 -14.11
CA CYS A 42 8.38 -10.46 -13.34
C CYS A 42 6.87 -10.63 -13.51
N HIS A 43 6.42 -11.87 -13.48
CA HIS A 43 5.03 -12.22 -13.28
C HIS A 43 4.90 -12.92 -11.92
N ILE A 44 4.10 -12.35 -11.00
CA ILE A 44 3.99 -12.86 -9.63
C ILE A 44 2.52 -13.05 -9.27
N GLU A 45 2.18 -14.28 -8.88
CA GLU A 45 0.89 -14.62 -8.27
C GLU A 45 1.15 -15.16 -6.86
N SER A 46 0.51 -14.59 -5.85
CA SER A 46 0.78 -14.89 -4.44
C SER A 46 -0.48 -14.89 -3.59
N ALA A 47 -0.56 -15.79 -2.62
CA ALA A 47 -1.65 -15.80 -1.64
C ALA A 47 -1.44 -14.77 -0.52
N ASP A 48 -0.24 -14.31 -0.33
CA ASP A 48 0.09 -13.15 0.50
C ASP A 48 0.66 -12.04 -0.39
N ASP A 49 1.62 -11.27 0.04
CA ASP A 49 2.11 -10.11 -0.72
C ASP A 49 2.95 -10.55 -1.94
N CYS A 50 2.79 -9.87 -3.10
CA CYS A 50 3.64 -10.20 -4.26
C CYS A 50 5.07 -9.69 -4.07
N ILE A 51 5.24 -8.42 -3.73
CA ILE A 51 6.54 -7.82 -3.42
C ILE A 51 6.37 -7.03 -2.12
N VAL A 52 7.08 -7.43 -1.08
CA VAL A 52 6.98 -6.78 0.23
C VAL A 52 8.36 -6.39 0.75
N PHE A 53 8.59 -5.09 0.88
CA PHE A 53 9.79 -4.55 1.51
C PHE A 53 9.65 -4.63 3.03
N LYS A 54 10.62 -5.22 3.68
CA LYS A 54 10.66 -5.43 5.14
C LYS A 54 11.94 -4.85 5.75
N THR A 55 11.85 -4.48 7.01
CA THR A 55 13.00 -4.23 7.87
C THR A 55 12.72 -4.88 9.22
N THR A 56 13.12 -6.17 9.31
CA THR A 56 12.81 -7.01 10.47
C THR A 56 13.76 -6.72 11.64
N GLU A 57 13.26 -6.80 12.87
CA GLU A 57 14.06 -6.54 14.08
C GLU A 57 15.30 -7.42 14.18
N LYS A 58 15.20 -8.70 13.81
CA LYS A 58 16.31 -9.65 13.82
C LYS A 58 17.48 -9.26 12.93
N ASN A 59 17.25 -8.42 11.92
CA ASN A 59 18.22 -7.99 10.93
C ASN A 59 18.49 -6.48 10.98
N ALA A 60 18.10 -5.80 12.06
CA ALA A 60 18.15 -4.33 12.19
C ALA A 60 19.57 -3.73 12.03
N ASP A 61 20.60 -4.50 12.34
CA ASP A 61 22.01 -4.14 12.17
C ASP A 61 22.43 -3.97 10.70
N LEU A 62 21.65 -4.52 9.75
CA LEU A 62 21.88 -4.34 8.31
C LEU A 62 21.44 -2.97 7.79
N GLY A 63 20.66 -2.21 8.58
CA GLY A 63 20.23 -0.84 8.27
C GLY A 63 19.04 -0.76 7.30
N PRO A 64 18.93 0.28 6.47
CA PRO A 64 17.75 0.54 5.66
C PRO A 64 17.55 -0.44 4.50
N CYS A 65 16.28 -0.54 4.06
CA CYS A 65 15.91 -1.12 2.77
C CYS A 65 15.85 0.01 1.74
N GLU A 66 16.78 0.08 0.77
CA GLU A 66 16.94 1.28 -0.04
C GLU A 66 17.48 1.06 -1.46
N ASN A 67 17.30 2.11 -2.31
CA ASN A 67 17.81 2.15 -3.69
C ASN A 67 17.25 0.99 -4.53
N ILE A 68 15.93 0.85 -4.56
CA ILE A 68 15.25 -0.29 -5.19
C ILE A 68 14.37 0.20 -6.36
N VAL A 69 14.42 -0.55 -7.45
CA VAL A 69 13.57 -0.31 -8.62
C VAL A 69 12.75 -1.57 -8.91
N VAL A 70 11.41 -1.41 -8.97
CA VAL A 70 10.47 -2.42 -9.46
C VAL A 70 9.88 -1.92 -10.76
N SER A 71 9.95 -2.71 -11.83
CA SER A 71 9.40 -2.26 -13.12
C SER A 71 8.91 -3.37 -14.03
N ASN A 72 7.92 -3.03 -14.87
CA ASN A 72 7.43 -3.93 -15.93
C ASN A 72 6.92 -5.28 -15.39
N CYS A 73 6.29 -5.29 -14.21
CA CYS A 73 5.78 -6.51 -13.57
C CYS A 73 4.26 -6.62 -13.70
N THR A 74 3.79 -7.86 -13.70
CA THR A 74 2.36 -8.19 -13.56
C THR A 74 2.15 -8.92 -12.23
N LEU A 75 1.26 -8.42 -11.39
CA LEU A 75 1.12 -8.83 -10.01
C LEU A 75 -0.34 -9.18 -9.68
N THR A 76 -0.55 -10.32 -9.03
CA THR A 76 -1.85 -10.77 -8.52
C THR A 76 -1.69 -11.33 -7.11
N SER A 77 -2.47 -10.84 -6.15
CA SER A 77 -2.36 -11.23 -4.74
C SER A 77 -3.72 -11.29 -4.05
N THR A 78 -3.90 -12.21 -3.11
CA THR A 78 -5.06 -12.16 -2.20
C THR A 78 -4.85 -11.19 -1.02
N SER A 79 -3.66 -10.63 -0.87
CA SER A 79 -3.25 -9.61 0.10
C SER A 79 -2.84 -8.32 -0.62
N ALA A 80 -1.57 -7.91 -0.61
CA ALA A 80 -1.12 -6.71 -1.30
C ALA A 80 -0.17 -7.02 -2.46
N ALA A 81 -0.34 -6.34 -3.59
CA ALA A 81 0.59 -6.52 -4.71
C ALA A 81 1.97 -5.91 -4.41
N ILE A 82 1.99 -4.68 -3.90
CA ILE A 82 3.23 -4.01 -3.44
C ILE A 82 3.00 -3.56 -2.00
N LYS A 83 3.89 -3.96 -1.10
CA LYS A 83 3.78 -3.62 0.32
C LYS A 83 5.11 -3.15 0.92
N PHE A 84 5.01 -2.27 1.91
CA PHE A 84 6.09 -1.84 2.80
C PHE A 84 5.68 -2.18 4.23
N GLY A 85 6.52 -2.94 4.93
CA GLY A 85 6.22 -3.40 6.28
C GLY A 85 5.38 -4.69 6.28
N THR A 86 4.67 -5.00 7.33
CA THR A 86 4.49 -4.20 8.56
C THR A 86 5.72 -4.19 9.48
N GLU A 87 6.67 -5.09 9.30
CA GLU A 87 7.95 -5.04 10.01
C GLU A 87 8.78 -3.89 9.43
N SER A 88 8.97 -2.85 10.24
CA SER A 88 9.46 -1.55 9.81
C SER A 88 10.34 -0.88 10.88
N VAL A 89 11.34 -1.61 11.39
CA VAL A 89 12.25 -1.09 12.43
C VAL A 89 13.31 -0.14 11.89
N SER A 90 13.62 -0.20 10.59
CA SER A 90 14.56 0.69 9.89
C SER A 90 13.88 1.34 8.68
N ASP A 91 14.55 2.31 8.06
CA ASP A 91 13.99 3.11 6.97
C ASP A 91 13.83 2.33 5.66
N PHE A 92 12.82 2.74 4.90
CA PHE A 92 12.65 2.44 3.48
C PHE A 92 12.82 3.72 2.69
N ARG A 93 13.77 3.76 1.75
CA ARG A 93 14.03 5.01 1.02
C ARG A 93 14.56 4.82 -0.40
N ASN A 94 14.32 5.83 -1.24
CA ASN A 94 14.78 5.82 -2.64
C ASN A 94 14.24 4.61 -3.40
N ILE A 95 12.93 4.38 -3.37
CA ILE A 95 12.28 3.22 -4.01
C ILE A 95 11.35 3.71 -5.12
N THR A 96 11.47 3.12 -6.29
CA THR A 96 10.62 3.44 -7.44
C THR A 96 9.90 2.18 -7.93
N VAL A 97 8.58 2.28 -8.08
CA VAL A 97 7.72 1.24 -8.69
C VAL A 97 7.07 1.84 -9.92
N THR A 98 7.30 1.25 -11.10
CA THR A 98 6.79 1.84 -12.35
C THR A 98 6.42 0.81 -13.40
N ASN A 99 5.50 1.20 -14.30
CA ASN A 99 5.09 0.39 -15.45
C ASN A 99 4.59 -1.02 -15.06
N CYS A 100 3.81 -1.13 -13.99
CA CYS A 100 3.28 -2.43 -13.55
C CYS A 100 1.76 -2.52 -13.74
N VAL A 101 1.30 -3.75 -13.94
CA VAL A 101 -0.11 -4.11 -13.96
C VAL A 101 -0.41 -4.96 -12.73
N ILE A 102 -1.28 -4.45 -11.88
CA ILE A 102 -1.76 -5.10 -10.65
C ILE A 102 -3.21 -5.49 -10.89
N SER A 103 -3.51 -6.78 -10.82
CA SER A 103 -4.84 -7.28 -11.16
C SER A 103 -5.39 -8.25 -10.13
N HIS A 104 -6.68 -8.12 -9.81
CA HIS A 104 -7.39 -9.01 -8.92
C HIS A 104 -6.69 -9.18 -7.54
N THR A 105 -6.26 -8.08 -6.96
CA THR A 105 -5.61 -8.07 -5.63
C THR A 105 -6.55 -7.49 -4.57
N ASN A 106 -6.29 -7.78 -3.29
CA ASN A 106 -7.01 -7.10 -2.22
C ASN A 106 -6.52 -5.65 -2.09
N ARG A 107 -5.26 -5.41 -1.75
CA ARG A 107 -4.65 -4.07 -1.80
C ARG A 107 -3.71 -3.94 -3.00
N GLY A 108 -3.82 -2.83 -3.73
CA GLY A 108 -2.90 -2.57 -4.84
C GLY A 108 -1.51 -2.19 -4.32
N ILE A 109 -1.42 -1.06 -3.66
CA ILE A 109 -0.22 -0.54 -2.98
C ILE A 109 -0.54 -0.36 -1.51
N SER A 110 0.34 -0.83 -0.63
CA SER A 110 0.15 -0.79 0.82
C SER A 110 1.43 -0.35 1.53
N LEU A 111 1.47 0.90 2.00
CA LEU A 111 2.55 1.42 2.83
C LEU A 111 2.08 1.34 4.30
N MET A 112 2.69 0.45 5.08
CA MET A 112 2.21 0.14 6.43
C MET A 112 3.33 0.25 7.45
N LEU A 113 3.61 1.46 7.92
CA LEU A 113 4.51 1.66 9.06
C LEU A 113 3.82 1.29 10.37
N ARG A 114 4.50 0.47 11.16
CA ARG A 114 4.05 -0.01 12.47
C ARG A 114 5.14 0.11 13.54
N ASP A 115 6.37 0.27 13.13
CA ASP A 115 7.56 0.34 13.99
C ASP A 115 8.34 1.64 13.70
N GLY A 116 9.53 1.82 14.28
CA GLY A 116 10.24 3.10 14.31
C GLY A 116 10.94 3.57 13.03
N GLY A 117 10.94 2.76 11.97
CA GLY A 117 11.50 3.15 10.67
C GLY A 117 10.61 4.14 9.92
N ASN A 118 11.15 4.75 8.86
CA ASN A 118 10.47 5.74 8.04
C ASN A 118 10.30 5.25 6.58
N ILE A 119 9.33 5.81 5.86
CA ILE A 119 9.23 5.66 4.39
C ILE A 119 9.46 7.01 3.76
N GLU A 120 10.50 7.13 2.92
CA GLU A 120 10.92 8.39 2.34
C GLU A 120 11.36 8.26 0.88
N ASN A 121 11.11 9.29 0.08
CA ASN A 121 11.57 9.37 -1.31
C ASN A 121 11.09 8.16 -2.14
N VAL A 122 9.79 7.93 -2.17
CA VAL A 122 9.19 6.80 -2.89
C VAL A 122 8.30 7.30 -4.02
N THR A 123 8.43 6.68 -5.19
CA THR A 123 7.62 7.02 -6.36
C THR A 123 6.91 5.81 -6.93
N PHE A 124 5.60 5.95 -7.16
CA PHE A 124 4.75 5.00 -7.88
C PHE A 124 4.26 5.68 -9.15
N ALA A 125 4.57 5.12 -10.32
CA ALA A 125 4.21 5.77 -11.59
C ALA A 125 3.79 4.78 -12.67
N ASN A 126 2.86 5.21 -13.55
CA ASN A 126 2.42 4.44 -14.70
C ASN A 126 1.88 3.05 -14.33
N LEU A 127 0.89 3.00 -13.44
CA LEU A 127 0.32 1.75 -12.94
C LEU A 127 -1.14 1.57 -13.38
N HIS A 128 -1.51 0.32 -13.63
CA HIS A 128 -2.90 -0.12 -13.67
C HIS A 128 -3.16 -0.99 -12.45
N ILE A 129 -4.17 -0.63 -11.65
CA ILE A 129 -4.52 -1.31 -10.41
C ILE A 129 -5.98 -1.76 -10.46
N ASN A 130 -6.22 -3.05 -10.23
CA ASN A 130 -7.56 -3.57 -10.03
C ASN A 130 -7.63 -4.34 -8.71
N THR A 131 -8.54 -3.91 -7.82
CA THR A 131 -8.72 -4.49 -6.49
C THR A 131 -10.10 -5.08 -6.28
N ARG A 132 -10.19 -6.05 -5.39
CA ARG A 132 -11.45 -6.68 -4.96
C ARG A 132 -11.30 -7.29 -3.56
N MET A 133 -12.42 -7.50 -2.88
CA MET A 133 -12.45 -8.28 -1.66
C MET A 133 -12.23 -9.77 -1.95
N PHE A 134 -11.56 -10.46 -1.03
CA PHE A 134 -11.40 -11.92 -1.04
C PHE A 134 -12.10 -12.59 0.15
N SER A 135 -12.25 -11.85 1.25
CA SER A 135 -12.84 -12.31 2.51
C SER A 135 -13.18 -11.09 3.36
N ASP A 136 -14.09 -11.24 4.29
CA ASP A 136 -14.41 -10.28 5.35
C ASP A 136 -13.51 -10.43 6.59
N GLN A 137 -12.67 -11.44 6.62
CA GLN A 137 -11.80 -11.77 7.76
C GLN A 137 -10.34 -11.43 7.51
N TRP A 138 -9.91 -11.49 6.26
CA TRP A 138 -8.54 -11.16 5.87
C TRP A 138 -8.28 -9.65 5.96
N TRP A 139 -7.03 -9.28 6.10
CA TRP A 139 -6.66 -7.88 6.23
C TRP A 139 -6.81 -7.13 4.92
N GLY A 140 -7.50 -5.98 4.97
CA GLY A 140 -7.68 -5.10 3.83
C GLY A 140 -9.09 -5.10 3.26
N GLU A 141 -9.51 -3.94 2.80
CA GLU A 141 -10.84 -3.62 2.33
C GLU A 141 -10.86 -3.28 0.83
N ALA A 142 -10.03 -3.94 0.04
CA ALA A 142 -9.89 -3.72 -1.41
C ALA A 142 -9.41 -2.29 -1.77
N GLU A 143 -8.60 -1.66 -0.95
CA GLU A 143 -8.08 -0.32 -1.23
C GLU A 143 -7.08 -0.36 -2.41
N ALA A 144 -7.27 0.52 -3.40
CA ALA A 144 -6.32 0.63 -4.50
C ALA A 144 -4.93 1.11 -4.02
N ILE A 145 -4.94 2.08 -3.10
CA ILE A 145 -3.74 2.62 -2.44
C ILE A 145 -4.08 2.80 -0.95
N CYS A 146 -3.29 2.17 -0.09
CA CYS A 146 -3.40 2.24 1.37
C CYS A 146 -2.08 2.74 1.95
N VAL A 147 -2.09 3.85 2.67
CA VAL A 147 -0.89 4.45 3.29
C VAL A 147 -1.17 4.69 4.77
N THR A 148 -0.51 3.95 5.64
CA THR A 148 -0.80 4.03 7.07
C THR A 148 0.47 4.07 7.92
N ALA A 149 0.49 5.00 8.89
CA ALA A 149 1.55 5.11 9.90
C ALA A 149 0.89 5.16 11.29
N VAL A 150 0.73 4.00 11.88
CA VAL A 150 0.08 3.82 13.20
C VAL A 150 0.88 2.85 14.05
N ASP A 151 0.85 3.04 15.34
CA ASP A 151 1.62 2.23 16.29
C ASP A 151 1.16 0.76 16.26
N ARG A 152 2.09 -0.17 16.24
CA ARG A 152 1.79 -1.60 16.34
C ARG A 152 1.08 -1.95 17.63
N LYS A 153 1.53 -1.37 18.74
CA LYS A 153 0.99 -1.56 20.09
C LYS A 153 1.18 -0.30 20.92
N GLN A 154 0.47 -0.21 22.02
CA GLN A 154 0.63 0.90 22.96
C GLN A 154 2.09 1.03 23.42
N GLY A 155 2.62 2.24 23.34
CA GLY A 155 4.01 2.55 23.71
C GLY A 155 5.05 2.31 22.63
N ASN A 156 4.69 1.69 21.52
CA ASN A 156 5.48 1.71 20.31
C ASN A 156 5.28 3.05 19.59
N ARG A 157 6.20 3.48 18.75
CA ARG A 157 6.03 4.69 17.95
C ARG A 157 6.39 4.38 16.49
N ALA A 158 5.38 4.40 15.64
CA ALA A 158 5.60 4.31 14.21
C ALA A 158 6.42 5.52 13.72
N GLY A 159 7.27 5.32 12.73
CA GLY A 159 7.97 6.40 12.06
C GLY A 159 7.03 7.23 11.17
N HIS A 160 7.58 8.04 10.30
CA HIS A 160 6.84 8.90 9.38
C HIS A 160 6.89 8.39 7.93
N ILE A 161 5.90 8.82 7.15
CA ILE A 161 5.85 8.62 5.70
C ILE A 161 5.87 10.00 5.06
N ARG A 162 6.90 10.31 4.27
CA ARG A 162 7.03 11.61 3.61
C ARG A 162 7.70 11.53 2.25
N ASN A 163 7.47 12.57 1.43
CA ASN A 163 8.00 12.68 0.08
C ASN A 163 7.67 11.44 -0.75
N VAL A 164 6.36 11.13 -0.84
CA VAL A 164 5.84 9.99 -1.60
C VAL A 164 4.96 10.49 -2.74
N HIS A 165 5.24 9.99 -3.94
CA HIS A 165 4.57 10.45 -5.15
C HIS A 165 3.83 9.32 -5.85
N PHE A 166 2.56 9.56 -6.18
CA PHE A 166 1.72 8.70 -7.01
C PHE A 166 1.38 9.44 -8.29
N GLU A 167 1.77 8.91 -9.45
CA GLU A 167 1.64 9.61 -10.73
C GLU A 167 1.16 8.68 -11.86
N ASN A 168 0.19 9.16 -12.64
CA ASN A 168 -0.35 8.44 -13.80
C ASN A 168 -0.80 7.01 -13.46
N ILE A 169 -1.79 6.90 -12.55
CA ILE A 169 -2.30 5.62 -12.06
C ILE A 169 -3.80 5.51 -12.37
N ASN A 170 -4.18 4.39 -12.97
CA ASN A 170 -5.58 4.04 -13.18
C ASN A 170 -5.97 2.93 -12.18
N CYS A 171 -6.88 3.26 -11.27
CA CYS A 171 -7.42 2.35 -10.27
C CYS A 171 -8.84 1.94 -10.64
N SER A 172 -9.16 0.67 -10.50
CA SER A 172 -10.52 0.16 -10.53
C SER A 172 -10.70 -0.87 -9.43
N GLY A 173 -11.80 -0.82 -8.68
CA GLY A 173 -11.96 -1.75 -7.57
C GLY A 173 -13.19 -1.52 -6.73
N GLU A 174 -13.22 -2.12 -5.55
CA GLU A 174 -14.34 -2.00 -4.63
C GLU A 174 -14.16 -0.87 -3.61
N ASN A 175 -12.93 -0.35 -3.45
CA ASN A 175 -12.62 0.74 -2.53
C ASN A 175 -11.74 1.80 -3.20
N GLY A 176 -11.59 2.95 -2.52
CA GLY A 176 -10.81 4.08 -2.98
C GLY A 176 -9.36 4.10 -2.47
N ILE A 177 -8.86 5.29 -2.25
CA ILE A 177 -7.54 5.59 -1.69
C ILE A 177 -7.68 5.92 -0.21
N PHE A 178 -6.88 5.28 0.63
CA PHE A 178 -6.95 5.44 2.08
C PHE A 178 -5.59 5.81 2.67
N LEU A 179 -5.53 6.98 3.31
CA LEU A 179 -4.38 7.48 4.05
C LEU A 179 -4.75 7.66 5.52
N HIS A 180 -3.97 7.10 6.44
CA HIS A 180 -4.19 7.25 7.87
C HIS A 180 -2.88 7.36 8.64
N GLY A 181 -2.56 8.57 9.09
CA GLY A 181 -1.55 8.81 10.12
C GLY A 181 -2.11 8.61 11.52
N SER A 182 -1.37 8.98 12.54
CA SER A 182 -1.80 9.02 13.92
C SER A 182 -1.49 10.38 14.55
N GLU A 183 -2.08 10.67 15.70
CA GLU A 183 -1.78 11.89 16.45
C GLU A 183 -0.27 11.96 16.78
N GLY A 184 0.38 13.03 16.36
CA GLY A 184 1.83 13.20 16.46
C GLY A 184 2.68 12.45 15.44
N ASN A 185 2.06 11.79 14.47
CA ASN A 185 2.73 10.99 13.43
C ASN A 185 2.01 11.15 12.08
N SER A 186 1.90 12.38 11.62
CA SER A 186 1.20 12.68 10.37
C SER A 186 1.99 12.24 9.15
N LEU A 187 1.22 11.87 8.12
CA LEU A 187 1.74 11.63 6.78
C LEU A 187 2.08 12.99 6.16
N GLU A 188 3.28 13.17 5.59
CA GLU A 188 3.75 14.48 5.14
C GLU A 188 4.23 14.46 3.69
N ASP A 189 3.92 15.54 2.94
CA ASP A 189 4.40 15.76 1.57
C ASP A 189 4.11 14.55 0.65
N ILE A 190 2.82 14.21 0.53
CA ILE A 190 2.36 13.13 -0.34
C ILE A 190 1.57 13.72 -1.50
N SER A 191 1.92 13.35 -2.73
CA SER A 191 1.27 13.86 -3.92
C SER A 191 0.64 12.77 -4.78
N PHE A 192 -0.54 13.11 -5.33
CA PHE A 192 -1.30 12.30 -6.27
C PHE A 192 -1.55 13.13 -7.52
N ARG A 193 -1.01 12.70 -8.67
CA ARG A 193 -1.12 13.41 -9.93
C ARG A 193 -1.61 12.49 -11.04
N HIS A 194 -2.61 12.94 -11.80
CA HIS A 194 -3.21 12.18 -12.89
C HIS A 194 -3.70 10.80 -12.46
N ILE A 195 -4.54 10.76 -11.41
CA ILE A 195 -5.08 9.54 -10.84
C ILE A 195 -6.55 9.39 -11.22
N ARG A 196 -6.93 8.20 -11.66
CA ARG A 196 -8.32 7.82 -11.90
C ARG A 196 -8.71 6.69 -10.98
N VAL A 197 -9.86 6.84 -10.30
CA VAL A 197 -10.38 5.84 -9.36
C VAL A 197 -11.82 5.52 -9.74
N ASP A 198 -12.02 4.35 -10.32
CA ASP A 198 -13.35 3.84 -10.68
C ASP A 198 -13.79 2.79 -9.64
N ILE A 199 -14.81 3.12 -8.82
CA ILE A 199 -15.24 2.30 -7.68
C ILE A 199 -16.57 1.62 -8.02
N ARG A 200 -16.58 0.28 -7.92
CA ARG A 200 -17.77 -0.53 -8.15
C ARG A 200 -17.75 -1.80 -7.30
N LYS A 201 -18.88 -2.21 -6.81
CA LYS A 201 -19.02 -3.46 -6.07
C LYS A 201 -18.88 -4.68 -7.01
N GLN A 202 -18.01 -5.61 -6.67
CA GLN A 202 -17.71 -6.80 -7.46
C GLN A 202 -18.00 -8.09 -6.71
N THR A 203 -17.92 -8.06 -5.38
CA THR A 203 -18.10 -9.23 -4.51
C THR A 203 -19.28 -9.02 -3.54
N ALA A 204 -19.68 -10.08 -2.85
CA ALA A 204 -20.73 -10.01 -1.85
C ALA A 204 -20.24 -9.54 -0.46
N TRP A 205 -18.93 -9.45 -0.26
CA TRP A 205 -18.35 -9.07 1.03
C TRP A 205 -18.67 -7.61 1.38
N PRO A 206 -19.00 -7.29 2.63
CA PRO A 206 -19.21 -5.91 3.06
C PRO A 206 -17.91 -5.10 2.93
N ILE A 207 -18.04 -3.78 2.81
CA ILE A 207 -16.93 -2.82 2.88
C ILE A 207 -17.45 -1.71 3.80
N ASP A 208 -17.34 -1.92 5.10
CA ASP A 208 -17.98 -1.11 6.12
C ASP A 208 -17.02 -0.65 7.23
N HIS A 209 -15.72 -0.83 7.02
CA HIS A 209 -14.70 -0.39 7.94
C HIS A 209 -13.37 -0.08 7.24
N TRP A 210 -12.45 0.54 7.96
CA TRP A 210 -11.06 0.73 7.58
C TRP A 210 -10.18 -0.21 8.40
N ASP A 211 -9.29 -0.95 7.75
CA ASP A 211 -8.46 -1.97 8.38
C ASP A 211 -7.02 -1.48 8.55
N LEU A 212 -6.64 -1.21 9.80
CA LEU A 212 -5.30 -0.77 10.22
C LEU A 212 -4.45 -1.91 10.79
N ARG A 213 -4.95 -3.14 10.77
CA ARG A 213 -4.20 -4.29 11.31
C ARG A 213 -2.88 -4.53 10.55
N PRO A 214 -1.81 -5.02 11.22
CA PRO A 214 -1.73 -5.25 12.66
C PRO A 214 -1.49 -3.94 13.42
N SER A 215 -2.47 -3.55 14.22
CA SER A 215 -2.39 -2.45 15.17
C SER A 215 -3.34 -2.77 16.32
N GLU A 216 -2.91 -2.53 17.55
CA GLU A 216 -3.76 -2.73 18.71
C GLU A 216 -4.75 -1.58 18.91
N VAL A 217 -4.41 -0.38 18.44
CA VAL A 217 -5.25 0.83 18.60
C VAL A 217 -5.04 1.80 17.45
N PRO A 218 -6.07 2.06 16.67
CA PRO A 218 -7.24 1.24 16.42
C PRO A 218 -6.95 0.16 15.38
N GLY A 219 -7.44 -1.06 15.56
CA GLY A 219 -7.27 -2.14 14.58
C GLY A 219 -8.21 -2.00 13.38
N MET A 220 -9.50 -1.85 13.63
CA MET A 220 -10.53 -1.61 12.62
C MET A 220 -11.41 -0.42 13.02
N ILE A 221 -11.74 0.42 12.08
CA ILE A 221 -12.54 1.63 12.28
C ILE A 221 -13.79 1.52 11.40
N PRO A 222 -15.00 1.42 11.97
CA PRO A 222 -16.24 1.42 11.19
C PRO A 222 -16.36 2.69 10.32
N GLY A 223 -16.76 2.54 9.08
CA GLY A 223 -16.93 3.67 8.17
C GLY A 223 -17.36 3.23 6.78
N LYS A 224 -17.76 4.21 5.98
CA LYS A 224 -18.10 4.01 4.58
C LYS A 224 -16.91 4.27 3.68
N VAL A 225 -16.98 3.73 2.47
CA VAL A 225 -16.00 3.98 1.41
C VAL A 225 -16.06 5.46 0.98
N ASN A 226 -14.92 6.06 0.85
CA ASN A 226 -14.74 7.32 0.15
C ASN A 226 -13.87 7.10 -1.09
N GLY A 227 -13.95 7.98 -2.06
CA GLY A 227 -13.03 7.96 -3.19
C GLY A 227 -11.58 8.16 -2.75
N PHE A 228 -11.38 9.10 -1.83
CA PHE A 228 -10.11 9.42 -1.21
C PHE A 228 -10.33 9.82 0.26
N THR A 229 -9.67 9.15 1.17
CA THR A 229 -9.68 9.48 2.61
C THR A 229 -8.27 9.82 3.06
N CYS A 230 -8.13 10.90 3.83
CA CYS A 230 -6.89 11.20 4.54
C CYS A 230 -7.17 11.64 5.98
N VAL A 231 -6.55 10.97 6.92
CA VAL A 231 -6.60 11.25 8.36
C VAL A 231 -5.19 11.56 8.84
N HIS A 232 -5.00 12.65 9.58
CA HIS A 232 -3.70 13.13 10.08
C HIS A 232 -2.65 13.30 8.97
N GLY A 233 -3.02 14.00 7.89
CA GLY A 233 -2.13 14.30 6.76
C GLY A 233 -1.71 15.77 6.74
N LYS A 234 -0.46 16.03 6.32
CA LYS A 234 0.11 17.36 6.16
C LYS A 234 0.72 17.52 4.78
N SER A 235 0.44 18.65 4.12
CA SER A 235 0.95 18.94 2.77
C SER A 235 0.57 17.85 1.75
N ILE A 236 -0.70 17.45 1.74
CA ILE A 236 -1.25 16.48 0.79
C ILE A 236 -1.72 17.19 -0.46
N ARG A 237 -1.22 16.78 -1.62
CA ARG A 237 -1.55 17.39 -2.90
C ARG A 237 -2.23 16.40 -3.85
N CYS A 238 -3.42 16.73 -4.31
CA CYS A 238 -4.16 16.02 -5.36
C CYS A 238 -4.29 16.93 -6.59
N GLU A 239 -3.75 16.51 -7.73
CA GLU A 239 -3.78 17.23 -9.01
C GLU A 239 -4.32 16.30 -10.09
N ASP A 240 -5.41 16.71 -10.78
CA ASP A 240 -6.13 15.86 -11.74
C ASP A 240 -6.46 14.46 -11.18
N VAL A 241 -7.07 14.43 -9.99
CA VAL A 241 -7.59 13.20 -9.37
C VAL A 241 -9.08 13.09 -9.66
N VAL A 242 -9.47 12.08 -10.44
CA VAL A 242 -10.85 11.85 -10.87
C VAL A 242 -11.40 10.61 -10.19
N ILE A 243 -12.47 10.78 -9.42
CA ILE A 243 -13.18 9.71 -8.73
C ILE A 243 -14.51 9.47 -9.43
N ARG A 244 -14.83 8.22 -9.70
CA ARG A 244 -16.10 7.78 -10.25
C ARG A 244 -16.61 6.61 -9.45
N LYS A 245 -17.89 6.62 -9.13
CA LYS A 245 -18.57 5.48 -8.50
C LYS A 245 -19.67 4.95 -9.40
N ASP A 246 -19.85 3.68 -9.39
CA ASP A 246 -20.99 2.97 -9.97
C ASP A 246 -22.16 2.94 -8.95
N SER A 247 -23.40 2.79 -9.44
CA SER A 247 -24.60 2.72 -8.57
C SER A 247 -24.60 1.53 -7.60
N SER A 248 -23.83 0.48 -7.89
CA SER A 248 -23.64 -0.65 -6.96
C SER A 248 -22.99 -0.24 -5.63
N MET A 249 -22.34 0.92 -5.60
CA MET A 249 -21.70 1.47 -4.41
C MET A 249 -22.62 2.33 -3.53
N ASP A 250 -23.84 2.65 -3.97
CA ASP A 250 -24.74 3.57 -3.25
C ASP A 250 -24.95 3.22 -1.76
N PRO A 251 -25.06 1.95 -1.33
CA PRO A 251 -25.16 1.63 0.08
C PRO A 251 -23.85 1.84 0.88
N TRP A 252 -22.71 1.76 0.20
CA TRP A 252 -21.37 1.69 0.81
C TRP A 252 -20.60 3.01 0.74
N PHE A 253 -20.88 3.83 -0.27
CA PHE A 253 -20.12 5.04 -0.58
C PHE A 253 -20.67 6.26 0.17
N ASP A 254 -19.77 7.15 0.62
CA ASP A 254 -20.13 8.41 1.27
C ASP A 254 -19.81 9.61 0.38
N GLN A 255 -18.54 9.85 0.09
CA GLN A 255 -18.12 11.05 -0.65
C GLN A 255 -16.82 10.85 -1.46
N ASP A 256 -16.56 11.76 -2.39
CA ASP A 256 -15.36 11.68 -3.22
C ASP A 256 -14.09 11.93 -2.41
N PHE A 257 -14.07 12.95 -1.56
CA PHE A 257 -12.92 13.30 -0.72
C PHE A 257 -13.33 13.48 0.74
N CYS A 258 -12.61 12.82 1.64
CA CYS A 258 -12.77 12.94 3.10
C CYS A 258 -11.44 13.35 3.74
N TRP A 259 -11.42 14.49 4.42
CA TRP A 259 -10.25 15.03 5.10
C TRP A 259 -10.54 15.18 6.59
N GLN A 260 -9.70 14.57 7.43
CA GLN A 260 -9.84 14.64 8.88
C GLN A 260 -8.47 14.97 9.51
N ASP A 261 -8.44 15.96 10.37
CA ASP A 261 -7.21 16.40 11.08
C ASP A 261 -6.02 16.60 10.13
N THR A 262 -6.26 17.30 9.03
CA THR A 262 -5.28 17.52 7.96
C THR A 262 -4.85 18.97 7.88
N GLU A 263 -3.59 19.21 7.46
CA GLU A 263 -3.02 20.53 7.26
C GLU A 263 -2.50 20.69 5.81
N ASN A 264 -2.66 21.90 5.25
CA ASN A 264 -2.12 22.26 3.92
C ASN A 264 -2.53 21.29 2.80
N VAL A 265 -3.81 20.93 2.74
CA VAL A 265 -4.35 20.11 1.66
C VAL A 265 -4.62 20.95 0.43
N THR A 266 -4.21 20.47 -0.74
CA THR A 266 -4.44 21.12 -2.03
C THR A 266 -5.10 20.14 -2.99
N VAL A 267 -6.27 20.53 -3.54
CA VAL A 267 -6.95 19.75 -4.59
C VAL A 267 -7.10 20.64 -5.81
N VAL A 268 -6.43 20.27 -6.90
CA VAL A 268 -6.46 20.97 -8.20
C VAL A 268 -7.09 20.06 -9.24
N LYS A 269 -8.09 20.59 -9.96
CA LYS A 269 -8.77 19.87 -11.04
C LYS A 269 -8.03 20.04 -12.35
#